data_310e768fd9c9435906860031d667c821
#
_entry.id   310e768fd9c9435906860031d667c821
#
_cell.length_a   1.000
_cell.length_b   1.000
_cell.length_c   1.000
_cell.angle_alpha   90.00
_cell.angle_beta   90.00
_cell.angle_gamma   90.00
#
_symmetry.space_group_name_H-M   'P 1'
#
loop_
_entity.id
_entity.type
_entity.pdbx_description
1 polymer ?
#
loop_
_entity_poly.entity_id
_entity_poly.type
_entity_poly.pdbx_seq_one_letter_code
_entity_poly.pdbx_strand_id
1 'polypeptide(L)'
;NCATVGGSVFGRFGFSDVLTILMALGARVELYHAGVMPLADFCESHISRDILTKVIVPKGVTGAVYLSQRNNATDFPLLACAIVRREEEYRVAVGARPMVARTYSDERGLLAGGITREIAQAFALELSQRVKLGGNALGSEESRRALCPVLVRRGLLKLEGVE
;
A
#
# COMPACT_ATOMS: atom_id res chain seq x y z
N ASN A 1 -8.73 -22.67 0.82
CA ASN A 1 -9.29 -21.66 -0.09
C ASN A 1 -10.64 -21.10 0.35
N CYS A 2 -10.81 -20.85 1.66
CA CYS A 2 -12.03 -20.21 2.20
C CYS A 2 -11.87 -18.70 2.41
N ALA A 3 -10.78 -18.10 1.94
CA ALA A 3 -10.55 -16.67 2.06
C ALA A 3 -11.46 -15.89 1.09
N THR A 4 -12.00 -14.77 1.56
CA THR A 4 -12.80 -13.85 0.77
C THR A 4 -12.17 -12.46 0.73
N VAL A 5 -12.46 -11.68 -0.32
CA VAL A 5 -12.04 -10.27 -0.39
C VAL A 5 -12.61 -9.49 0.79
N GLY A 6 -13.89 -9.70 1.11
CA GLY A 6 -14.55 -9.05 2.24
C GLY A 6 -13.84 -9.34 3.57
N GLY A 7 -13.48 -10.60 3.84
CA GLY A 7 -12.74 -10.98 5.04
C GLY A 7 -11.34 -10.36 5.11
N SER A 8 -10.63 -10.31 3.97
CA SER A 8 -9.31 -9.70 3.88
C SER A 8 -9.34 -8.19 4.12
N VAL A 9 -10.43 -7.51 3.73
CA VAL A 9 -10.60 -6.07 3.92
C VAL A 9 -11.13 -5.76 5.32
N PHE A 10 -12.21 -6.41 5.75
CA PHE A 10 -12.84 -6.14 7.05
C PHE A 10 -11.93 -6.48 8.22
N GLY A 11 -11.13 -7.55 8.09
CA GLY A 11 -10.16 -7.96 9.11
C GLY A 11 -9.02 -6.96 9.33
N ARG A 12 -8.75 -6.07 8.40
CA ARG A 12 -7.70 -5.02 8.48
C ARG A 12 -6.33 -5.56 8.92
N PHE A 13 -6.03 -6.79 8.51
CA PHE A 13 -4.76 -7.42 8.87
C PHE A 13 -3.57 -6.71 8.22
N GLY A 14 -2.53 -6.45 9.01
CA GLY A 14 -1.32 -5.76 8.55
C GLY A 14 -0.56 -6.49 7.44
N PHE A 15 -0.74 -7.81 7.33
CA PHE A 15 -0.12 -8.65 6.30
C PHE A 15 -0.96 -8.81 5.01
N SER A 16 -2.11 -8.15 4.92
CA SER A 16 -3.02 -8.32 3.78
C SER A 16 -2.48 -7.67 2.50
N ASP A 17 -2.14 -8.49 1.52
CA ASP A 17 -1.77 -8.04 0.17
C ASP A 17 -2.92 -7.28 -0.49
N VAL A 18 -4.14 -7.84 -0.40
CA VAL A 18 -5.36 -7.25 -0.98
C VAL A 18 -5.62 -5.87 -0.41
N LEU A 19 -5.49 -5.70 0.92
CA LEU A 19 -5.69 -4.41 1.56
C LEU A 19 -4.67 -3.38 1.08
N THR A 20 -3.39 -3.76 0.95
CA THR A 20 -2.33 -2.88 0.47
C THR A 20 -2.61 -2.39 -0.95
N ILE A 21 -3.06 -3.27 -1.84
CA ILE A 21 -3.41 -2.93 -3.23
C ILE A 21 -4.63 -1.98 -3.26
N LEU A 22 -5.70 -2.31 -2.53
CA LEU A 22 -6.92 -1.51 -2.48
C LEU A 22 -6.68 -0.11 -1.87
N MET A 23 -5.78 0.00 -0.90
CA MET A 23 -5.35 1.27 -0.32
C MET A 23 -4.66 2.14 -1.38
N ALA A 24 -3.72 1.60 -2.15
CA ALA A 24 -3.07 2.32 -3.25
C ALA A 24 -4.08 2.75 -4.32
N LEU A 25 -5.05 1.90 -4.65
CA LEU A 25 -6.14 2.20 -5.58
C LEU A 25 -7.10 3.29 -5.05
N GLY A 26 -7.02 3.69 -3.79
CA GLY A 26 -7.93 4.64 -3.19
C GLY A 26 -9.36 4.11 -3.13
N ALA A 27 -9.51 2.83 -2.86
CA ALA A 27 -10.80 2.18 -2.77
C ALA A 27 -11.65 2.77 -1.63
N ARG A 28 -12.96 2.62 -1.76
CA ARG A 28 -13.95 2.91 -0.73
C ARG A 28 -14.64 1.61 -0.30
N VAL A 29 -15.18 1.60 0.89
CA VAL A 29 -16.00 0.51 1.40
C VAL A 29 -17.41 1.00 1.63
N GLU A 30 -18.39 0.13 1.41
CA GLU A 30 -19.77 0.32 1.83
C GLU A 30 -20.06 -0.66 2.96
N LEU A 31 -20.40 -0.12 4.10
CA LEU A 31 -20.84 -0.86 5.28
C LEU A 31 -22.35 -0.75 5.43
N TYR A 32 -22.99 -1.78 5.93
CA TYR A 32 -24.45 -1.84 6.04
C TYR A 32 -25.02 -0.73 6.92
N HIS A 33 -24.42 -0.49 8.09
CA HIS A 33 -24.87 0.57 9.00
C HIS A 33 -24.10 1.87 8.82
N ALA A 34 -22.77 1.83 8.67
CA ALA A 34 -21.93 3.02 8.61
C ALA A 34 -21.89 3.69 7.22
N GLY A 35 -22.48 3.04 6.19
CA GLY A 35 -22.53 3.61 4.84
C GLY A 35 -21.20 3.56 4.10
N VAL A 36 -21.02 4.50 3.17
CA VAL A 36 -19.85 4.55 2.28
C VAL A 36 -18.78 5.48 2.83
N MET A 37 -17.56 4.95 2.97
CA MET A 37 -16.39 5.72 3.42
C MET A 37 -15.11 5.32 2.66
N PRO A 38 -14.05 6.15 2.66
CA PRO A 38 -12.74 5.75 2.18
C PRO A 38 -12.21 4.53 2.95
N LEU A 39 -11.53 3.63 2.23
CA LEU A 39 -10.93 2.45 2.86
C LEU A 39 -9.87 2.83 3.92
N ALA A 40 -9.16 3.94 3.70
CA ALA A 40 -8.19 4.46 4.66
C ALA A 40 -8.86 4.81 5.99
N ASP A 41 -9.99 5.51 5.95
CA ASP A 41 -10.75 5.92 7.15
C ASP A 41 -11.33 4.69 7.85
N PHE A 42 -11.83 3.72 7.09
CA PHE A 42 -12.28 2.45 7.65
C PHE A 42 -11.15 1.71 8.37
N CYS A 43 -9.95 1.70 7.80
CA CYS A 43 -8.79 1.06 8.41
C CYS A 43 -8.37 1.71 9.74
N GLU A 44 -8.59 3.00 9.91
CA GLU A 44 -8.31 3.75 11.13
C GLU A 44 -9.50 3.78 12.12
N SER A 45 -10.68 3.35 11.66
CA SER A 45 -11.89 3.35 12.48
C SER A 45 -11.92 2.22 13.52
N HIS A 46 -12.76 2.39 14.55
CA HIS A 46 -13.07 1.38 15.57
C HIS A 46 -14.30 0.53 15.21
N ILE A 47 -14.79 0.60 13.97
CA ILE A 47 -15.97 -0.17 13.53
C ILE A 47 -15.62 -1.66 13.54
N SER A 48 -16.25 -2.43 14.43
CA SER A 48 -16.01 -3.87 14.61
C SER A 48 -17.27 -4.72 14.41
N ARG A 49 -18.45 -4.10 14.45
CA ARG A 49 -19.74 -4.77 14.31
C ARG A 49 -20.54 -4.11 13.18
N ASP A 50 -20.24 -4.51 11.96
CA ASP A 50 -20.94 -4.10 10.76
C ASP A 50 -20.74 -5.17 9.66
N ILE A 51 -21.45 -5.03 8.56
CA ILE A 51 -21.32 -5.91 7.39
C ILE A 51 -20.71 -5.12 6.24
N LEU A 52 -19.58 -5.56 5.75
CA LEU A 52 -18.99 -5.03 4.52
C LEU A 52 -19.78 -5.55 3.33
N THR A 53 -20.56 -4.67 2.69
CA THR A 53 -21.42 -5.02 1.57
C THR A 53 -20.72 -4.90 0.24
N LYS A 54 -19.85 -3.88 0.07
CA LYS A 54 -19.11 -3.63 -1.18
C LYS A 54 -17.73 -3.07 -0.93
N VAL A 55 -16.82 -3.39 -1.86
CA VAL A 55 -15.57 -2.67 -2.07
C VAL A 55 -15.68 -1.94 -3.41
N ILE A 56 -15.54 -0.62 -3.38
CA ILE A 56 -15.70 0.26 -4.53
C ILE A 56 -14.31 0.70 -4.97
N VAL A 57 -13.90 0.25 -6.16
CA VAL A 57 -12.60 0.60 -6.74
C VAL A 57 -12.81 1.70 -7.78
N PRO A 58 -12.21 2.89 -7.61
CA PRO A 58 -12.33 3.96 -8.59
C PRO A 58 -11.65 3.58 -9.92
N LYS A 59 -12.22 4.00 -11.03
CA LYS A 59 -11.64 3.86 -12.38
C LYS A 59 -10.57 4.94 -12.64
N GLY A 60 -9.94 4.91 -13.82
CA GLY A 60 -8.98 5.94 -14.25
C GLY A 60 -7.54 5.66 -13.80
N VAL A 61 -7.21 4.44 -13.42
CA VAL A 61 -5.83 4.02 -13.18
C VAL A 61 -5.11 3.89 -14.52
N THR A 62 -4.00 4.61 -14.68
CA THR A 62 -3.15 4.58 -15.89
C THR A 62 -1.95 3.66 -15.74
N GLY A 63 -1.59 3.32 -14.51
CA GLY A 63 -0.54 2.35 -14.21
C GLY A 63 -0.62 1.88 -12.76
N ALA A 64 -0.22 0.63 -12.53
CA ALA A 64 -0.18 0.07 -11.19
C ALA A 64 0.91 -1.00 -11.07
N VAL A 65 1.57 -1.04 -9.93
CA VAL A 65 2.55 -2.06 -9.59
C VAL A 65 2.38 -2.50 -8.15
N TYR A 66 2.60 -3.78 -7.91
CA TYR A 66 2.66 -4.36 -6.57
C TYR A 66 3.96 -5.15 -6.43
N LEU A 67 4.70 -4.89 -5.36
CA LEU A 67 5.92 -5.58 -4.98
C LEU A 67 5.84 -6.02 -3.52
N SER A 68 6.35 -7.18 -3.21
CA SER A 68 6.48 -7.65 -1.84
C SER A 68 7.78 -8.42 -1.65
N GLN A 69 8.36 -8.31 -0.46
CA GLN A 69 9.43 -9.18 -0.01
C GLN A 69 8.86 -10.20 0.95
N ARG A 70 9.20 -11.48 0.74
CA ARG A 70 8.81 -12.63 1.56
C ARG A 70 10.03 -13.47 1.86
N ASN A 71 10.02 -14.16 2.99
CA ASN A 71 11.07 -15.12 3.32
C ASN A 71 10.93 -16.39 2.46
N ASN A 72 9.70 -16.89 2.28
CA ASN A 72 9.36 -17.94 1.34
C ASN A 72 8.18 -17.52 0.46
N ALA A 73 8.00 -18.14 -0.69
CA ALA A 73 6.98 -17.77 -1.68
C ALA A 73 5.54 -17.82 -1.13
N THR A 74 5.27 -18.69 -0.16
CA THR A 74 3.94 -18.89 0.45
C THR A 74 3.75 -18.13 1.77
N ASP A 75 4.78 -17.46 2.28
CA ASP A 75 4.71 -16.71 3.54
C ASP A 75 3.91 -15.40 3.38
N PHE A 76 3.50 -14.86 4.52
CA PHE A 76 3.08 -13.46 4.58
C PHE A 76 4.25 -12.55 4.23
N PRO A 77 3.98 -11.38 3.63
CA PRO A 77 5.04 -10.45 3.27
C PRO A 77 5.76 -9.89 4.50
N LEU A 78 7.08 -9.78 4.40
CA LEU A 78 7.91 -9.01 5.31
C LEU A 78 7.61 -7.53 5.19
N LEU A 79 7.49 -7.04 3.95
CA LEU A 79 7.06 -5.70 3.57
C LEU A 79 6.40 -5.78 2.19
N ALA A 80 5.37 -4.96 1.98
CA ALA A 80 4.68 -4.85 0.71
C ALA A 80 4.56 -3.37 0.30
N CYS A 81 4.62 -3.13 -1.00
CA CYS A 81 4.47 -1.81 -1.60
C CYS A 81 3.57 -1.91 -2.84
N ALA A 82 2.53 -1.10 -2.89
CA ALA A 82 1.70 -0.91 -4.06
C ALA A 82 1.79 0.55 -4.51
N ILE A 83 2.01 0.77 -5.80
CA ILE A 83 2.06 2.11 -6.38
C ILE A 83 1.04 2.18 -7.50
N VAL A 84 0.24 3.24 -7.49
CA VAL A 84 -0.79 3.50 -8.48
C VAL A 84 -0.57 4.90 -9.04
N ARG A 85 -0.59 4.99 -10.38
CA ARG A 85 -0.62 6.27 -11.10
C ARG A 85 -2.02 6.52 -11.65
N ARG A 86 -2.51 7.76 -11.45
CA ARG A 86 -3.70 8.30 -12.09
C ARG A 86 -3.34 9.65 -12.67
N GLU A 87 -3.44 9.77 -13.99
CA GLU A 87 -2.94 10.94 -14.67
C GLU A 87 -1.48 11.21 -14.24
N GLU A 88 -1.21 12.34 -13.61
CA GLU A 88 0.11 12.72 -13.09
C GLU A 88 0.28 12.49 -11.57
N GLU A 89 -0.74 11.90 -10.89
CA GLU A 89 -0.69 11.66 -9.47
C GLU A 89 -0.24 10.24 -9.13
N TYR A 90 0.70 10.13 -8.20
CA TYR A 90 1.17 8.86 -7.65
C TYR A 90 0.68 8.67 -6.22
N ARG A 91 0.13 7.49 -5.96
CA ARG A 91 -0.23 7.04 -4.63
C ARG A 91 0.54 5.77 -4.29
N VAL A 92 1.28 5.81 -3.20
CA VAL A 92 2.05 4.68 -2.69
C VAL A 92 1.37 4.15 -1.45
N ALA A 93 1.11 2.84 -1.39
CA ALA A 93 0.69 2.17 -0.16
C ALA A 93 1.80 1.25 0.32
N VAL A 94 2.14 1.33 1.60
CA VAL A 94 3.07 0.44 2.27
C VAL A 94 2.30 -0.44 3.26
N GLY A 95 2.36 -1.76 3.06
CA GLY A 95 1.73 -2.79 3.88
C GLY A 95 2.74 -3.71 4.54
N ALA A 96 2.28 -4.63 5.38
CA ALA A 96 3.10 -5.59 6.12
C ALA A 96 4.18 -4.92 6.99
N ARG A 97 3.91 -3.75 7.54
CA ARG A 97 4.85 -2.90 8.27
C ARG A 97 4.93 -3.04 9.80
N PRO A 98 4.59 -4.01 10.57
CA PRO A 98 3.48 -4.91 10.91
C PRO A 98 2.22 -4.24 11.44
N MET A 99 1.86 -3.15 10.89
CA MET A 99 0.60 -2.44 11.10
C MET A 99 -0.22 -2.46 9.81
N VAL A 100 -1.47 -2.03 9.88
CA VAL A 100 -2.35 -1.87 8.71
C VAL A 100 -1.66 -1.02 7.64
N ALA A 101 -1.85 -1.37 6.37
CA ALA A 101 -1.31 -0.62 5.24
C ALA A 101 -1.68 0.86 5.32
N ARG A 102 -0.77 1.73 4.92
CA ARG A 102 -0.97 3.18 4.87
C ARG A 102 -0.56 3.75 3.54
N THR A 103 -1.28 4.78 3.10
CA THR A 103 -1.00 5.49 1.85
C THR A 103 -0.16 6.73 2.07
N TYR A 104 0.62 7.05 1.05
CA TYR A 104 1.51 8.21 0.98
C TYR A 104 1.41 8.82 -0.41
N SER A 105 1.43 10.14 -0.49
CA SER A 105 1.47 10.91 -1.72
C SER A 105 2.80 11.64 -1.85
N ASP A 106 3.06 12.16 -3.05
CA ASP A 106 4.20 13.04 -3.32
C ASP A 106 3.88 14.46 -2.85
N GLU A 107 4.14 14.73 -1.56
CA GLU A 107 3.85 16.04 -0.95
C GLU A 107 4.80 17.14 -1.43
N ARG A 108 5.96 16.77 -1.97
CA ARG A 108 6.99 17.71 -2.44
C ARG A 108 6.98 17.92 -3.95
N GLY A 109 6.16 17.18 -4.69
CA GLY A 109 6.13 17.25 -6.14
C GLY A 109 7.39 16.73 -6.83
N LEU A 110 8.11 15.80 -6.19
CA LEU A 110 9.35 15.23 -6.74
C LEU A 110 9.09 14.45 -8.03
N LEU A 111 7.92 13.86 -8.17
CA LEU A 111 7.55 13.02 -9.30
C LEU A 111 6.91 13.80 -10.47
N ALA A 112 6.58 15.08 -10.27
CA ALA A 112 5.86 15.90 -11.26
C ALA A 112 6.64 16.12 -12.57
N GLY A 113 7.98 16.06 -12.52
CA GLY A 113 8.85 16.23 -13.69
C GLY A 113 9.17 14.94 -14.47
N GLY A 114 8.49 13.85 -14.16
CA GLY A 114 8.80 12.53 -14.69
C GLY A 114 9.75 11.74 -13.77
N ILE A 115 9.87 10.45 -14.01
CA ILE A 115 10.63 9.55 -13.14
C ILE A 115 11.94 9.15 -13.79
N THR A 116 13.05 9.61 -13.21
CA THR A 116 14.40 9.11 -13.45
C THR A 116 14.84 8.20 -12.29
N ARG A 117 15.98 7.54 -12.44
CA ARG A 117 16.55 6.71 -11.36
C ARG A 117 16.87 7.54 -10.11
N GLU A 118 17.36 8.76 -10.29
CA GLU A 118 17.72 9.70 -9.24
C GLU A 118 16.48 10.21 -8.51
N ILE A 119 15.44 10.60 -9.27
CA ILE A 119 14.15 11.05 -8.72
C ILE A 119 13.47 9.92 -7.95
N ALA A 120 13.42 8.71 -8.53
CA ALA A 120 12.85 7.54 -7.84
C ALA A 120 13.59 7.22 -6.54
N GLN A 121 14.93 7.35 -6.51
CA GLN A 121 15.73 7.17 -5.31
C GLN A 121 15.46 8.26 -4.27
N ALA A 122 15.42 9.53 -4.67
CA ALA A 122 15.16 10.66 -3.78
C ALA A 122 13.78 10.55 -3.12
N PHE A 123 12.74 10.29 -3.93
CA PHE A 123 11.38 10.10 -3.43
C PHE A 123 11.29 8.89 -2.48
N ALA A 124 11.90 7.76 -2.84
CA ALA A 124 11.87 6.56 -2.01
C ALA A 124 12.52 6.76 -0.64
N LEU A 125 13.63 7.50 -0.57
CA LEU A 125 14.29 7.86 0.68
C LEU A 125 13.43 8.81 1.51
N GLU A 126 12.88 9.84 0.91
CA GLU A 126 11.98 10.78 1.58
C GLU A 126 10.74 10.07 2.15
N LEU A 127 10.06 9.28 1.32
CA LEU A 127 8.88 8.52 1.75
C LEU A 127 9.22 7.55 2.89
N SER A 128 10.35 6.85 2.83
CA SER A 128 10.75 5.88 3.85
C SER A 128 10.94 6.49 5.24
N GLN A 129 11.29 7.77 5.34
CA GLN A 129 11.39 8.50 6.61
C GLN A 129 10.01 8.76 7.23
N ARG A 130 8.97 8.89 6.42
CA ARG A 130 7.58 9.10 6.86
C ARG A 130 6.88 7.80 7.24
N VAL A 131 7.39 6.66 6.76
CA VAL A 131 6.76 5.36 7.01
C VAL A 131 7.06 4.89 8.42
N LYS A 132 6.01 4.74 9.23
CA LYS A 132 6.11 4.10 10.54
C LYS A 132 6.22 2.59 10.35
N LEU A 133 7.33 2.02 10.72
CA LEU A 133 7.65 0.60 10.65
C LEU A 133 7.75 -0.01 12.05
N GLY A 134 7.61 -1.32 12.13
CA GLY A 134 7.79 -2.08 13.37
C GLY A 134 8.47 -3.43 13.11
N GLY A 135 8.75 -4.17 14.18
CA GLY A 135 9.28 -5.53 14.13
C GLY A 135 8.25 -6.59 14.49
N ASN A 136 8.43 -7.82 14.01
CA ASN A 136 7.70 -9.04 14.42
C ASN A 136 8.55 -10.28 14.12
N ALA A 137 7.96 -11.47 14.31
CA ALA A 137 8.65 -12.74 14.06
C ALA A 137 9.16 -12.93 12.61
N LEU A 138 8.58 -12.24 11.63
CA LEU A 138 9.02 -12.32 10.22
C LEU A 138 10.28 -11.50 9.94
N GLY A 139 10.50 -10.43 10.71
CA GLY A 139 11.69 -9.59 10.56
C GLY A 139 11.68 -8.35 11.47
N SER A 140 12.84 -7.76 11.63
CA SER A 140 13.05 -6.57 12.46
C SER A 140 12.53 -5.29 11.80
N GLU A 141 12.34 -4.24 12.59
CA GLU A 141 12.06 -2.89 12.08
C GLU A 141 13.21 -2.40 11.19
N GLU A 142 14.45 -2.66 11.59
CA GLU A 142 15.64 -2.25 10.84
C GLU A 142 15.66 -2.87 9.43
N SER A 143 15.38 -4.16 9.31
CA SER A 143 15.27 -4.84 8.01
C SER A 143 14.21 -4.22 7.12
N ARG A 144 13.05 -3.88 7.68
CA ARG A 144 11.97 -3.20 6.93
C ARG A 144 12.35 -1.78 6.54
N ARG A 145 13.06 -1.08 7.40
CA ARG A 145 13.54 0.29 7.14
C ARG A 145 14.56 0.32 5.99
N ALA A 146 15.45 -0.65 5.92
CA ALA A 146 16.38 -0.80 4.79
C ALA A 146 15.64 -1.20 3.50
N LEU A 147 14.62 -2.05 3.60
CA LEU A 147 13.88 -2.59 2.45
C LEU A 147 12.88 -1.59 1.85
N CYS A 148 12.27 -0.72 2.65
CA CYS A 148 11.22 0.20 2.23
C CYS A 148 11.63 1.07 1.03
N PRO A 149 12.75 1.82 1.06
CA PRO A 149 13.15 2.63 -0.09
C PRO A 149 13.48 1.79 -1.31
N VAL A 150 13.95 0.55 -1.13
CA VAL A 150 14.25 -0.36 -2.25
C VAL A 150 12.98 -0.76 -2.99
N LEU A 151 11.91 -1.15 -2.27
CA LEU A 151 10.65 -1.53 -2.89
C LEU A 151 9.97 -0.34 -3.57
N VAL A 152 9.96 0.82 -2.92
CA VAL A 152 9.36 2.04 -3.50
C VAL A 152 10.08 2.44 -4.78
N ARG A 153 11.42 2.53 -4.75
CA ARG A 153 12.21 2.85 -5.94
C ARG A 153 11.99 1.86 -7.08
N ARG A 154 12.10 0.56 -6.81
CA ARG A 154 11.86 -0.48 -7.81
C ARG A 154 10.44 -0.41 -8.39
N GLY A 155 9.47 -0.14 -7.53
CA GLY A 155 8.08 0.00 -7.96
C GLY A 155 7.88 1.17 -8.91
N LEU A 156 8.46 2.33 -8.62
CA LEU A 156 8.39 3.51 -9.50
C LEU A 156 9.06 3.25 -10.85
N LEU A 157 10.29 2.72 -10.85
CA LEU A 157 11.02 2.42 -12.07
C LEU A 157 10.27 1.40 -12.94
N LYS A 158 9.74 0.35 -12.32
CA LYS A 158 8.95 -0.67 -13.02
C LYS A 158 7.65 -0.10 -13.60
N LEU A 159 6.99 0.82 -12.87
CA LEU A 159 5.75 1.45 -13.30
C LEU A 159 5.95 2.29 -14.56
N GLU A 160 7.09 2.96 -14.66
CA GLU A 160 7.44 3.86 -15.77
C GLU A 160 8.29 3.19 -16.87
N GLY A 161 8.65 1.91 -16.70
CA GLY A 161 9.50 1.20 -17.67
C GLY A 161 10.94 1.72 -17.75
N VAL A 162 11.44 2.31 -16.69
CA VAL A 162 12.80 2.85 -16.56
C VAL A 162 13.68 1.79 -15.89
N GLU A 163 14.07 0.74 -16.61
CA GLU A 163 15.04 -0.28 -16.15
C GLU A 163 16.47 -0.01 -16.63
#